data_3e27260e7f5d96dc1fad48caf020f693
#
_entry.id   3e27260e7f5d96dc1fad48caf020f693
#
_cell.length_a   1.000
_cell.length_b   1.000
_cell.length_c   1.000
_cell.angle_alpha   90.00
_cell.angle_beta   90.00
_cell.angle_gamma   90.00
#
_symmetry.space_group_name_H-M   'P 1'
#
loop_
_entity.id
_entity.type
_entity.pdbx_description
1 polymer ?
#
loop_
_entity_poly.entity_id
_entity_poly.type
_entity_poly.pdbx_seq_one_letter_code
_entity_poly.pdbx_strand_id
1 'polypeptide(L)'
;VFETAPAKREKLMQIIFAELDNIAKAGPSEGDLNKVKEFMLKKHAEDLKENSYWLGSIDEYLFTGMNPIKDYEQIVNSITVKDIQKFTDDLFKQKNEIEVSMISPETPDKE
;
A
#
# COMPACT_ATOMS: atom_id res chain seq x y z
N VAL A 1 7.29 -2.04 -2.29
CA VAL A 1 8.44 -2.60 -3.04
C VAL A 1 8.30 -2.19 -4.49
N PHE A 2 9.39 -1.73 -5.10
CA PHE A 2 9.46 -1.43 -6.54
C PHE A 2 10.83 -1.80 -7.09
N GLU A 3 10.88 -2.05 -8.39
CA GLU A 3 12.11 -2.35 -9.12
C GLU A 3 12.44 -1.20 -10.07
N THR A 4 13.72 -0.88 -10.17
CA THR A 4 14.20 0.18 -11.06
C THR A 4 15.65 -0.04 -11.44
N ALA A 5 16.10 0.63 -12.51
CA ALA A 5 17.52 0.67 -12.84
C ALA A 5 18.30 1.39 -11.70
N PRO A 6 19.49 0.90 -11.32
CA PRO A 6 20.28 1.45 -10.20
C PRO A 6 20.46 2.98 -10.28
N ALA A 7 20.74 3.49 -11.47
CA ALA A 7 20.92 4.92 -11.70
C ALA A 7 19.67 5.79 -11.45
N LYS A 8 18.48 5.21 -11.42
CA LYS A 8 17.22 5.93 -11.19
C LYS A 8 16.73 5.85 -9.75
N ARG A 9 17.35 5.01 -8.91
CA ARG A 9 16.92 4.75 -7.54
C ARG A 9 16.73 6.03 -6.73
N GLU A 10 17.75 6.85 -6.65
CA GLU A 10 17.75 8.08 -5.85
C GLU A 10 16.59 9.02 -6.24
N LYS A 11 16.44 9.24 -7.56
CA LYS A 11 15.38 10.10 -8.07
C LYS A 11 13.98 9.53 -7.76
N LEU A 12 13.80 8.23 -7.86
CA LEU A 12 12.51 7.59 -7.55
C LEU A 12 12.20 7.66 -6.06
N MET A 13 13.18 7.46 -5.19
CA MET A 13 13.00 7.62 -3.76
C MET A 13 12.54 9.04 -3.41
N GLN A 14 13.18 10.05 -3.97
CA GLN A 14 12.78 11.45 -3.76
C GLN A 14 11.33 11.70 -4.20
N ILE A 15 10.92 11.16 -5.35
CA ILE A 15 9.54 11.29 -5.84
C ILE A 15 8.56 10.60 -4.89
N ILE A 16 8.86 9.38 -4.44
CA ILE A 16 7.99 8.63 -3.53
C ILE A 16 7.79 9.41 -2.22
N PHE A 17 8.87 9.90 -1.62
CA PHE A 17 8.76 10.67 -0.38
C PHE A 17 8.04 12.01 -0.58
N ALA A 18 8.24 12.68 -1.70
CA ALA A 18 7.51 13.89 -2.02
C ALA A 18 6.00 13.65 -2.17
N GLU A 19 5.60 12.56 -2.82
CA GLU A 19 4.18 12.20 -2.96
C GLU A 19 3.56 11.77 -1.63
N LEU A 20 4.28 11.02 -0.80
CA LEU A 20 3.81 10.67 0.54
C LEU A 20 3.65 11.91 1.42
N ASP A 21 4.57 12.88 1.36
CA ASP A 21 4.46 14.16 2.07
C ASP A 21 3.27 14.99 1.57
N ASN A 22 2.99 14.99 0.27
CA ASN A 22 1.80 15.61 -0.30
C ASN A 22 0.51 14.96 0.24
N ILE A 23 0.45 13.63 0.30
CA ILE A 23 -0.69 12.91 0.86
C ILE A 23 -0.85 13.21 2.36
N ALA A 24 0.23 13.28 3.12
CA ALA A 24 0.18 13.64 4.54
C ALA A 24 -0.35 15.07 4.76
N LYS A 25 -0.06 16.01 3.87
CA LYS A 25 -0.46 17.41 3.97
C LYS A 25 -1.86 17.69 3.43
N ALA A 26 -2.21 17.11 2.29
CA ALA A 26 -3.43 17.44 1.54
C ALA A 26 -4.42 16.28 1.39
N GLY A 27 -3.99 15.04 1.65
CA GLY A 27 -4.72 13.84 1.30
C GLY A 27 -4.62 13.49 -0.19
N PRO A 28 -5.04 12.30 -0.59
CA PRO A 28 -5.17 11.93 -2.00
C PRO A 28 -6.33 12.67 -2.67
N SER A 29 -6.35 12.70 -4.01
CA SER A 29 -7.54 13.18 -4.71
C SER A 29 -8.75 12.26 -4.47
N GLU A 30 -9.95 12.83 -4.43
CA GLU A 30 -11.21 12.03 -4.35
C GLU A 30 -11.31 11.02 -5.51
N GLY A 31 -10.86 11.44 -6.72
CA GLY A 31 -10.86 10.57 -7.89
C GLY A 31 -9.96 9.35 -7.73
N ASP A 32 -8.79 9.52 -7.14
CA ASP A 32 -7.86 8.41 -6.91
C ASP A 32 -8.33 7.51 -5.77
N LEU A 33 -8.86 8.10 -4.69
CA LEU A 33 -9.48 7.33 -3.61
C LEU A 33 -10.61 6.44 -4.14
N ASN A 34 -11.50 6.98 -4.99
CA ASN A 34 -12.62 6.24 -5.55
C ASN A 34 -12.13 5.09 -6.47
N LYS A 35 -11.13 5.33 -7.31
CA LYS A 35 -10.52 4.26 -8.13
C LYS A 35 -9.97 3.11 -7.28
N VAL A 36 -9.29 3.45 -6.19
CA VAL A 36 -8.74 2.43 -5.26
C VAL A 36 -9.86 1.66 -4.59
N LYS A 37 -10.93 2.33 -4.12
CA LYS A 37 -12.11 1.66 -3.55
C LYS A 37 -12.77 0.70 -4.53
N GLU A 38 -13.02 1.15 -5.75
CA GLU A 38 -13.59 0.31 -6.82
C GLU A 38 -12.72 -0.93 -7.08
N PHE A 39 -11.41 -0.74 -7.17
CA PHE A 39 -10.48 -1.85 -7.32
C PHE A 39 -10.55 -2.84 -6.15
N MET A 40 -10.54 -2.34 -4.91
CA MET A 40 -10.59 -3.16 -3.70
C MET A 40 -11.89 -3.97 -3.62
N LEU A 41 -13.04 -3.34 -3.90
CA LEU A 41 -14.35 -4.01 -3.88
C LEU A 41 -14.45 -5.08 -4.97
N LYS A 42 -13.99 -4.78 -6.18
CA LYS A 42 -13.94 -5.75 -7.26
C LYS A 42 -13.04 -6.93 -6.93
N LYS A 43 -11.84 -6.64 -6.44
CA LYS A 43 -10.86 -7.66 -6.06
C LYS A 43 -11.40 -8.56 -4.94
N HIS A 44 -12.03 -7.99 -3.93
CA HIS A 44 -12.66 -8.75 -2.85
C HIS A 44 -13.73 -9.72 -3.37
N ALA A 45 -14.60 -9.26 -4.28
CA ALA A 45 -15.63 -10.11 -4.88
C ALA A 45 -15.03 -11.27 -5.72
N GLU A 46 -13.87 -11.07 -6.32
CA GLU A 46 -13.09 -12.12 -7.01
C GLU A 46 -12.48 -13.09 -6.00
N ASP A 47 -11.81 -12.55 -4.97
CA ASP A 47 -11.10 -13.32 -3.95
C ASP A 47 -12.02 -14.24 -3.13
N LEU A 48 -13.26 -13.84 -2.89
CA LEU A 48 -14.27 -14.67 -2.21
C LEU A 48 -14.55 -16.01 -2.94
N LYS A 49 -14.13 -16.15 -4.19
CA LYS A 49 -14.24 -17.39 -4.98
C LYS A 49 -13.02 -18.29 -4.83
N GLU A 50 -11.96 -17.79 -4.22
CA GLU A 50 -10.66 -18.49 -4.12
C GLU A 50 -10.49 -19.15 -2.76
N ASN A 51 -10.23 -20.48 -2.76
CA ASN A 51 -9.97 -21.22 -1.52
C ASN A 51 -8.81 -20.68 -0.71
N SER A 52 -7.76 -20.20 -1.37
CA SER A 52 -6.59 -19.61 -0.72
C SER A 52 -6.94 -18.37 0.08
N TYR A 53 -7.87 -17.55 -0.40
CA TYR A 53 -8.34 -16.37 0.30
C TYR A 53 -9.08 -16.74 1.61
N TRP A 54 -9.93 -17.78 1.57
CA TRP A 54 -10.60 -18.25 2.77
C TRP A 54 -9.64 -18.85 3.79
N LEU A 55 -8.67 -19.63 3.35
CA LEU A 55 -7.64 -20.19 4.23
C LEU A 55 -6.81 -19.09 4.91
N GLY A 56 -6.34 -18.09 4.14
CA GLY A 56 -5.62 -16.95 4.68
C GLY A 56 -6.46 -16.13 5.66
N SER A 57 -7.72 -15.91 5.35
CA SER A 57 -8.64 -15.17 6.22
C SER A 57 -8.94 -15.88 7.54
N ILE A 58 -9.03 -17.22 7.52
CA ILE A 58 -9.19 -18.04 8.73
C ILE A 58 -7.91 -17.98 9.58
N ASP A 59 -6.74 -18.10 8.94
CA ASP A 59 -5.45 -18.02 9.62
C ASP A 59 -5.28 -16.64 10.30
N GLU A 60 -5.57 -15.57 9.59
CA GLU A 60 -5.53 -14.21 10.13
C GLU A 60 -6.50 -14.04 11.32
N TYR A 61 -7.72 -14.56 11.19
CA TYR A 61 -8.69 -14.51 12.29
C TYR A 61 -8.21 -15.27 13.53
N LEU A 62 -7.63 -16.45 13.35
CA LEU A 62 -7.10 -17.25 14.45
C LEU A 62 -5.90 -16.58 15.13
N PHE A 63 -5.07 -15.87 14.36
CA PHE A 63 -3.88 -15.20 14.87
C PHE A 63 -4.18 -13.85 15.53
N THR A 64 -5.05 -13.03 14.92
CA THR A 64 -5.31 -11.65 15.36
C THR A 64 -6.63 -11.47 16.11
N GLY A 65 -7.58 -12.40 15.98
CA GLY A 65 -8.96 -12.24 16.44
C GLY A 65 -9.82 -11.32 15.56
N MET A 66 -9.25 -10.74 14.49
CA MET A 66 -9.96 -9.87 13.56
C MET A 66 -10.44 -10.65 12.35
N ASN A 67 -11.72 -10.52 11.99
CA ASN A 67 -12.26 -11.14 10.78
C ASN A 67 -12.06 -10.20 9.59
N PRO A 68 -11.15 -10.52 8.65
CA PRO A 68 -10.83 -9.62 7.54
C PRO A 68 -11.93 -9.54 6.47
N ILE A 69 -12.90 -10.45 6.49
CA ILE A 69 -14.01 -10.48 5.52
C ILE A 69 -15.23 -9.72 6.04
N LYS A 70 -15.41 -9.74 7.38
CA LYS A 70 -16.58 -9.14 8.00
C LYS A 70 -16.63 -7.62 7.74
N ASP A 71 -17.75 -7.16 7.24
CA ASP A 71 -18.02 -5.74 6.99
C ASP A 71 -17.04 -5.07 6.00
N TYR A 72 -16.27 -5.86 5.22
CA TYR A 72 -15.23 -5.36 4.31
C TYR A 72 -15.73 -4.25 3.38
N GLU A 73 -16.84 -4.49 2.67
CA GLU A 73 -17.41 -3.52 1.74
C GLU A 73 -17.83 -2.22 2.44
N GLN A 74 -18.44 -2.34 3.62
CA GLN A 74 -18.85 -1.19 4.41
C GLN A 74 -17.63 -0.38 4.87
N ILE A 75 -16.58 -1.06 5.35
CA ILE A 75 -15.35 -0.43 5.79
C ILE A 75 -14.68 0.31 4.62
N VAL A 76 -14.49 -0.35 3.48
CA VAL A 76 -13.87 0.27 2.29
C VAL A 76 -14.67 1.50 1.85
N ASN A 77 -16.00 1.43 1.80
CA ASN A 77 -16.83 2.56 1.41
C ASN A 77 -16.77 3.73 2.40
N SER A 78 -16.56 3.45 3.70
CA SER A 78 -16.51 4.47 4.75
C SER A 78 -15.22 5.28 4.76
N ILE A 79 -14.12 4.77 4.18
CA ILE A 79 -12.82 5.46 4.16
C ILE A 79 -12.93 6.80 3.45
N THR A 80 -12.43 7.86 4.05
CA THR A 80 -12.42 9.22 3.48
C THR A 80 -10.99 9.68 3.15
N VAL A 81 -10.89 10.76 2.35
CA VAL A 81 -9.61 11.43 2.09
C VAL A 81 -8.91 11.84 3.40
N LYS A 82 -9.69 12.28 4.38
CA LYS A 82 -9.16 12.70 5.69
C LYS A 82 -8.58 11.53 6.48
N ASP A 83 -9.17 10.34 6.36
CA ASP A 83 -8.64 9.14 7.05
C ASP A 83 -7.28 8.78 6.48
N ILE A 84 -7.14 8.80 5.15
CA ILE A 84 -5.85 8.53 4.49
C ILE A 84 -4.82 9.62 4.85
N GLN A 85 -5.21 10.88 4.79
CA GLN A 85 -4.36 12.01 5.17
C GLN A 85 -3.84 11.83 6.60
N LYS A 86 -4.76 11.61 7.54
CA LYS A 86 -4.41 11.44 8.95
C LYS A 86 -3.50 10.23 9.17
N PHE A 87 -3.82 9.10 8.57
CA PHE A 87 -3.00 7.89 8.68
C PHE A 87 -1.56 8.14 8.20
N THR A 88 -1.42 8.78 7.04
CA THR A 88 -0.10 9.09 6.45
C THR A 88 0.68 10.07 7.32
N ASP A 89 0.04 11.12 7.83
CA ASP A 89 0.65 12.09 8.75
C ASP A 89 1.10 11.42 10.07
N ASP A 90 0.25 10.58 10.65
CA ASP A 90 0.57 9.82 11.88
C ASP A 90 1.73 8.83 11.64
N LEU A 91 1.81 8.21 10.47
CA LEU A 91 2.92 7.33 10.07
C LEU A 91 4.25 8.07 10.03
N PHE A 92 4.29 9.24 9.39
CA PHE A 92 5.51 10.07 9.33
C PHE A 92 5.94 10.60 10.71
N LYS A 93 5.00 10.93 11.58
CA LYS A 93 5.31 11.39 12.95
C LYS A 93 6.01 10.33 13.80
N GLN A 94 5.82 9.05 13.50
CA GLN A 94 6.49 7.98 14.24
C GLN A 94 8.01 7.93 13.99
N LYS A 95 8.49 8.45 12.86
CA LYS A 95 9.90 8.44 12.47
C LYS A 95 10.56 7.04 12.47
N ASN A 96 9.75 6.02 12.22
CA ASN A 96 10.17 4.62 12.16
C ASN A 96 10.28 4.17 10.69
N GLU A 97 11.24 4.76 9.98
CA GLU A 97 11.48 4.44 8.58
C GLU A 97 12.63 3.45 8.45
N ILE A 98 12.45 2.43 7.64
CA ILE A 98 13.49 1.48 7.26
C ILE A 98 13.55 1.43 5.74
N GLU A 99 14.66 1.87 5.17
CA GLU A 99 14.95 1.74 3.75
C GLU A 99 15.88 0.55 3.50
N VAL A 100 15.45 -0.37 2.65
CA VAL A 100 16.27 -1.50 2.21
C VAL A 100 16.41 -1.45 0.70
N SER A 101 17.65 -1.40 0.20
CA SER A 101 17.95 -1.44 -1.23
C SER A 101 18.85 -2.63 -1.55
N MET A 102 18.42 -3.44 -2.52
CA MET A 102 19.26 -4.47 -3.12
C MET A 102 19.72 -3.99 -4.49
N ILE A 103 21.02 -3.86 -4.67
CA ILE A 103 21.63 -3.41 -5.93
C ILE A 103 22.44 -4.58 -6.48
N SER A 104 22.17 -4.98 -7.73
CA SER A 104 23.04 -5.94 -8.41
C SER A 104 24.42 -5.31 -8.60
N PRO A 105 25.53 -6.01 -8.32
CA PRO A 105 26.85 -5.54 -8.69
C PRO A 105 26.88 -5.33 -10.21
N GLU A 106 27.43 -4.19 -10.65
CA GLU A 106 27.64 -3.95 -12.08
C GLU A 106 28.46 -5.12 -12.63
N THR A 107 27.87 -5.87 -13.55
CA THR A 107 28.66 -6.82 -14.34
C THR A 107 29.51 -5.96 -15.26
N PRO A 108 30.88 -6.03 -15.17
CA PRO A 108 31.68 -5.31 -16.13
C PRO A 108 31.30 -5.78 -17.51
N ASP A 109 31.01 -4.80 -18.40
CA ASP A 109 30.71 -5.07 -19.79
C ASP A 109 31.79 -6.04 -20.32
N LYS A 110 31.36 -7.20 -20.79
CA LYS A 110 32.25 -8.10 -21.50
C LYS A 110 32.54 -7.41 -22.84
N GLU A 111 33.76 -6.83 -22.92
CA GLU A 111 34.37 -6.46 -24.21
C GLU A 111 34.43 -7.67 -25.15
#